data_b8a174ae281a06999413747e41f140e7
#
_entry.id   b8a174ae281a06999413747e41f140e7
#
_cell.length_a   1.000
_cell.length_b   1.000
_cell.length_c   1.000
_cell.angle_alpha   90.00
_cell.angle_beta   90.00
_cell.angle_gamma   90.00
#
_symmetry.space_group_name_H-M   'P 1'
#
loop_
_entity.id
_entity.type
_entity.pdbx_description
1 polymer ?
#
loop_
_entity_poly.entity_id
_entity_poly.type
_entity_poly.pdbx_seq_one_letter_code
_entity_poly.pdbx_strand_id
1 'polypeptide(L)'
;AASDVYKRQHLYTANGLVTSACVDMGRASLDAAAFRFAIAEKTVVDYPVYIGGQSFNITCVDVGEPHCVAFCPRIDDVDVEFLGPRFEQAPYFPERINAEFIRVVNPSTIKMRVWERGSGEIMASGTGACAAVVAAVANGMCEKGRDVTVRAAGGDLVVNYTDEKITLTGDAKLVYTGEALY
;
A
#
# COMPACT_ATOMS: atom_id res chain seq x y z
N ALA A 1 -25.87 -1.57 -3.83
CA ALA A 1 -25.94 -1.23 -2.42
C ALA A 1 -24.55 -0.78 -2.01
N ALA A 2 -24.38 0.49 -1.60
CA ALA A 2 -23.17 0.93 -0.99
C ALA A 2 -22.99 0.14 0.31
N SER A 3 -21.95 -0.67 0.41
CA SER A 3 -21.57 -1.26 1.68
C SER A 3 -21.03 -0.13 2.54
N ASP A 4 -21.70 0.18 3.64
CA ASP A 4 -21.19 1.11 4.65
C ASP A 4 -19.95 0.50 5.29
N VAL A 5 -18.78 0.88 4.78
CA VAL A 5 -17.50 0.47 5.38
C VAL A 5 -17.17 1.44 6.48
N TYR A 6 -17.50 1.06 7.71
CA TYR A 6 -17.10 1.83 8.88
C TYR A 6 -15.64 1.56 9.22
N LYS A 7 -14.79 2.60 9.17
CA LYS A 7 -13.44 2.59 9.69
C LYS A 7 -13.41 3.28 11.05
N ARG A 8 -12.86 2.61 12.08
CA ARG A 8 -12.59 3.26 13.36
C ARG A 8 -11.39 4.17 13.21
N GLN A 9 -11.53 5.40 13.70
CA GLN A 9 -10.45 6.37 13.66
C GLN A 9 -10.32 7.11 14.98
N HIS A 10 -9.09 7.50 15.29
CA HIS A 10 -8.74 8.41 16.38
C HIS A 10 -8.24 9.71 15.77
N LEU A 11 -8.87 10.84 16.15
CA LEU A 11 -8.52 12.16 15.63
C LEU A 11 -7.58 12.87 16.59
N TYR A 12 -6.48 13.40 16.09
CA TYR A 12 -5.60 14.29 16.83
C TYR A 12 -5.94 15.72 16.47
N THR A 13 -6.15 16.57 17.49
CA THR A 13 -6.57 17.96 17.31
C THR A 13 -5.61 18.93 17.95
N ALA A 14 -5.40 20.09 17.30
CA ALA A 14 -4.72 21.25 17.86
C ALA A 14 -5.54 22.50 17.60
N ASN A 15 -5.74 23.33 18.62
CA ASN A 15 -6.53 24.56 18.54
C ASN A 15 -7.94 24.34 17.94
N GLY A 16 -8.60 23.21 18.27
CA GLY A 16 -9.93 22.88 17.77
C GLY A 16 -10.00 22.38 16.34
N LEU A 17 -8.88 22.21 15.66
CA LEU A 17 -8.80 21.67 14.30
C LEU A 17 -8.15 20.29 14.33
N VAL A 18 -8.64 19.38 13.47
CA VAL A 18 -8.00 18.07 13.24
C VAL A 18 -6.70 18.30 12.50
N THR A 19 -5.60 17.76 13.03
CA THR A 19 -4.26 17.84 12.43
C THR A 19 -3.80 16.53 11.83
N SER A 20 -4.26 15.39 12.40
CA SER A 20 -3.99 14.06 11.88
C SER A 20 -5.06 13.08 12.33
N ALA A 21 -5.13 11.93 11.67
CA ALA A 21 -6.03 10.85 12.03
C ALA A 21 -5.29 9.51 12.00
N CYS A 22 -5.52 8.67 13.02
CA CYS A 22 -5.10 7.28 13.05
C CYS A 22 -6.31 6.38 12.75
N VAL A 23 -6.23 5.61 11.68
CA VAL A 23 -7.32 4.77 11.18
C VAL A 23 -6.99 3.30 11.39
N ASP A 24 -7.95 2.54 11.90
CA ASP A 24 -7.88 1.07 11.93
C ASP A 24 -8.19 0.54 10.52
N MET A 25 -7.18 -0.01 9.85
CA MET A 25 -7.27 -0.52 8.48
C MET A 25 -7.73 -1.99 8.42
N GLY A 26 -7.89 -2.64 9.58
CA GLY A 26 -8.25 -4.06 9.67
C GLY A 26 -7.02 -4.97 9.63
N ARG A 27 -7.18 -6.16 9.05
CA ARG A 27 -6.13 -7.19 8.97
C ARG A 27 -5.59 -7.31 7.57
N ALA A 28 -4.32 -7.73 7.47
CA ALA A 28 -3.74 -8.16 6.21
C ALA A 28 -3.85 -9.67 6.03
N SER A 29 -3.90 -10.10 4.76
CA SER A 29 -3.71 -11.49 4.36
C SER A 29 -2.58 -11.61 3.34
N LEU A 30 -1.77 -12.65 3.49
CA LEU A 30 -0.75 -13.05 2.51
C LEU A 30 -1.21 -14.27 1.69
N ASP A 31 -2.45 -14.71 1.88
CA ASP A 31 -3.00 -15.87 1.19
C ASP A 31 -3.21 -15.56 -0.29
N ALA A 32 -2.53 -16.31 -1.16
CA ALA A 32 -2.61 -16.15 -2.60
C ALA A 32 -4.04 -16.32 -3.17
N ALA A 33 -4.90 -17.06 -2.48
CA ALA A 33 -6.31 -17.19 -2.85
C ALA A 33 -7.07 -15.86 -2.79
N ALA A 34 -6.65 -14.92 -1.93
CA ALA A 34 -7.27 -13.61 -1.81
C ALA A 34 -7.09 -12.73 -3.06
N PHE A 35 -6.00 -12.94 -3.83
CA PHE A 35 -5.72 -12.19 -5.07
C PHE A 35 -5.96 -13.01 -6.33
N ARG A 36 -6.46 -14.24 -6.19
CA ARG A 36 -6.60 -15.20 -7.31
C ARG A 36 -5.34 -15.29 -8.15
N PHE A 37 -4.18 -15.39 -7.48
CA PHE A 37 -2.89 -15.51 -8.13
C PHE A 37 -2.86 -16.72 -9.07
N ALA A 38 -2.45 -16.50 -10.32
CA ALA A 38 -2.55 -17.54 -11.37
C ALA A 38 -1.53 -18.70 -11.23
N ILE A 39 -0.84 -18.78 -10.09
CA ILE A 39 0.15 -19.83 -9.77
C ILE A 39 -0.29 -20.54 -8.49
N ALA A 40 0.03 -21.84 -8.38
CA ALA A 40 -0.42 -22.71 -7.29
C ALA A 40 0.36 -22.51 -5.96
N GLU A 41 0.79 -21.27 -5.67
CA GLU A 41 1.46 -20.93 -4.42
C GLU A 41 0.45 -20.59 -3.33
N LYS A 42 0.73 -20.98 -2.09
CA LYS A 42 -0.13 -20.65 -0.95
C LYS A 42 0.05 -19.19 -0.52
N THR A 43 1.26 -18.66 -0.66
CA THR A 43 1.60 -17.27 -0.36
C THR A 43 2.55 -16.74 -1.43
N VAL A 44 2.50 -15.46 -1.72
CA VAL A 44 3.40 -14.80 -2.67
C VAL A 44 4.29 -13.85 -1.88
N VAL A 45 5.43 -14.37 -1.41
CA VAL A 45 6.45 -13.61 -0.63
C VAL A 45 7.79 -13.82 -1.29
N ASP A 46 8.49 -12.73 -1.61
CA ASP A 46 9.78 -12.72 -2.31
C ASP A 46 9.76 -13.55 -3.61
N TYR A 47 8.64 -13.52 -4.30
CA TYR A 47 8.39 -14.36 -5.47
C TYR A 47 8.95 -13.69 -6.73
N PRO A 48 9.80 -14.40 -7.52
CA PRO A 48 10.38 -13.83 -8.72
C PRO A 48 9.35 -13.77 -9.86
N VAL A 49 9.23 -12.61 -10.49
CA VAL A 49 8.40 -12.38 -11.70
C VAL A 49 9.19 -11.65 -12.76
N TYR A 50 8.77 -11.82 -14.02
CA TYR A 50 9.31 -11.07 -15.15
C TYR A 50 8.21 -10.23 -15.77
N ILE A 51 8.31 -8.90 -15.61
CA ILE A 51 7.29 -7.93 -16.06
C ILE A 51 7.98 -6.75 -16.74
N GLY A 52 7.46 -6.32 -17.88
CA GLY A 52 7.98 -5.16 -18.61
C GLY A 52 9.43 -5.29 -19.06
N GLY A 53 9.91 -6.52 -19.33
CA GLY A 53 11.28 -6.77 -19.74
C GLY A 53 12.30 -6.80 -18.59
N GLN A 54 11.84 -6.80 -17.32
CA GLN A 54 12.69 -6.77 -16.14
C GLN A 54 12.26 -7.83 -15.11
N SER A 55 13.20 -8.28 -14.29
CA SER A 55 12.94 -9.19 -13.18
C SER A 55 12.68 -8.40 -11.90
N PHE A 56 11.67 -8.81 -11.15
CA PHE A 56 11.32 -8.26 -9.85
C PHE A 56 11.08 -9.39 -8.85
N ASN A 57 11.38 -9.14 -7.59
CA ASN A 57 10.87 -9.93 -6.49
C ASN A 57 9.64 -9.22 -5.92
N ILE A 58 8.52 -9.91 -5.84
CA ILE A 58 7.25 -9.35 -5.39
C ILE A 58 6.73 -10.04 -4.13
N THR A 59 5.95 -9.28 -3.36
CA THR A 59 5.13 -9.81 -2.28
C THR A 59 3.70 -9.30 -2.46
N CYS A 60 2.73 -10.22 -2.49
CA CYS A 60 1.32 -9.84 -2.59
C CYS A 60 0.67 -9.80 -1.22
N VAL A 61 -0.14 -8.77 -0.99
CA VAL A 61 -0.83 -8.50 0.28
C VAL A 61 -2.27 -8.08 -0.02
N ASP A 62 -3.22 -8.66 0.69
CA ASP A 62 -4.60 -8.17 0.73
C ASP A 62 -4.82 -7.39 2.03
N VAL A 63 -5.28 -6.15 1.93
CA VAL A 63 -5.66 -5.28 3.04
C VAL A 63 -7.11 -4.79 2.91
N GLY A 64 -7.96 -5.63 2.29
CA GLY A 64 -9.33 -5.34 1.86
C GLY A 64 -9.41 -5.08 0.36
N GLU A 65 -8.28 -4.98 -0.29
CA GLU A 65 -8.06 -5.00 -1.73
C GLU A 65 -6.64 -5.54 -2.02
N PRO A 66 -6.42 -6.12 -3.22
CA PRO A 66 -5.17 -6.78 -3.53
C PRO A 66 -4.08 -5.79 -3.97
N HIS A 67 -2.88 -5.97 -3.42
CA HIS A 67 -1.68 -5.22 -3.72
C HIS A 67 -0.51 -6.12 -4.09
N CYS A 68 0.28 -5.70 -5.07
CA CYS A 68 1.54 -6.31 -5.48
C CYS A 68 2.68 -5.36 -5.14
N VAL A 69 3.50 -5.71 -4.17
CA VAL A 69 4.63 -4.92 -3.70
C VAL A 69 5.92 -5.40 -4.35
N ALA A 70 6.54 -4.57 -5.17
CA ALA A 70 7.82 -4.81 -5.83
C ALA A 70 8.95 -4.06 -5.13
N PHE A 71 10.04 -4.77 -4.79
CA PHE A 71 11.20 -4.18 -4.12
C PHE A 71 12.17 -3.59 -5.15
N CYS A 72 12.36 -2.27 -5.11
CA CYS A 72 13.14 -1.49 -6.08
C CYS A 72 14.26 -0.71 -5.37
N PRO A 73 15.52 -1.20 -5.40
CA PRO A 73 16.64 -0.50 -4.75
C PRO A 73 16.84 0.94 -5.26
N ARG A 74 16.55 1.20 -6.53
CA ARG A 74 16.63 2.51 -7.18
C ARG A 74 15.23 3.00 -7.56
N ILE A 75 14.41 3.25 -6.54
CA ILE A 75 12.99 3.62 -6.73
C ILE A 75 12.81 4.91 -7.54
N ASP A 76 13.75 5.83 -7.46
CA ASP A 76 13.69 7.11 -8.17
C ASP A 76 13.86 6.94 -9.69
N ASP A 77 14.52 5.86 -10.12
CA ASP A 77 14.74 5.51 -11.54
C ASP A 77 13.61 4.64 -12.12
N VAL A 78 12.61 4.27 -11.32
CA VAL A 78 11.50 3.42 -11.77
C VAL A 78 10.57 4.22 -12.67
N ASP A 79 10.38 3.77 -13.90
CA ASP A 79 9.36 4.29 -14.82
C ASP A 79 8.01 3.66 -14.47
N VAL A 80 7.28 4.31 -13.55
CA VAL A 80 6.00 3.81 -13.05
C VAL A 80 4.90 3.89 -14.13
N GLU A 81 4.94 4.87 -15.02
CA GLU A 81 3.99 4.98 -16.12
C GLU A 81 4.17 3.83 -17.13
N PHE A 82 5.39 3.36 -17.33
CA PHE A 82 5.68 2.22 -18.18
C PHE A 82 5.37 0.88 -17.48
N LEU A 83 5.80 0.71 -16.22
CA LEU A 83 5.69 -0.55 -15.50
C LEU A 83 4.31 -0.78 -14.88
N GLY A 84 3.66 0.27 -14.38
CA GLY A 84 2.38 0.19 -13.68
C GLY A 84 1.29 -0.58 -14.43
N PRO A 85 0.97 -0.20 -15.70
CA PRO A 85 -0.03 -0.94 -16.48
C PRO A 85 0.35 -2.40 -16.73
N ARG A 86 1.67 -2.69 -16.79
CA ARG A 86 2.20 -4.04 -17.01
C ARG A 86 2.11 -4.90 -15.77
N PHE A 87 2.26 -4.30 -14.59
CA PHE A 87 1.98 -4.97 -13.32
C PHE A 87 0.48 -5.20 -13.14
N GLU A 88 -0.33 -4.14 -13.31
CA GLU A 88 -1.79 -4.21 -13.17
C GLU A 88 -2.40 -5.34 -14.01
N GLN A 89 -1.91 -5.51 -15.26
CA GLN A 89 -2.47 -6.44 -16.24
C GLN A 89 -1.59 -7.68 -16.45
N ALA A 90 -0.63 -7.93 -15.55
CA ALA A 90 0.24 -9.10 -15.68
C ALA A 90 -0.57 -10.40 -15.65
N PRO A 91 -0.18 -11.43 -16.40
CA PRO A 91 -0.88 -12.73 -16.43
C PRO A 91 -0.98 -13.40 -15.06
N TYR A 92 -0.16 -12.97 -14.10
CA TYR A 92 -0.21 -13.43 -12.71
C TYR A 92 -1.48 -12.98 -11.98
N PHE A 93 -2.15 -11.89 -12.43
CA PHE A 93 -3.25 -11.21 -11.75
C PHE A 93 -4.49 -11.12 -12.65
N PRO A 94 -5.31 -12.19 -12.75
CA PRO A 94 -6.48 -12.22 -13.64
C PRO A 94 -7.51 -11.12 -13.37
N GLU A 95 -7.61 -10.65 -12.14
CA GLU A 95 -8.55 -9.59 -11.72
C GLU A 95 -7.87 -8.21 -11.62
N ARG A 96 -6.64 -8.10 -12.15
CA ARG A 96 -5.77 -6.92 -12.00
C ARG A 96 -5.40 -6.65 -10.54
N ILE A 97 -4.41 -5.81 -10.33
CA ILE A 97 -3.88 -5.53 -8.99
C ILE A 97 -3.36 -4.08 -8.89
N ASN A 98 -3.33 -3.51 -7.68
CA ASN A 98 -2.56 -2.32 -7.38
C ASN A 98 -1.07 -2.70 -7.29
N ALA A 99 -0.17 -1.84 -7.75
CA ALA A 99 1.27 -2.11 -7.74
C ALA A 99 2.03 -1.02 -6.98
N GLU A 100 2.70 -1.43 -5.91
CA GLU A 100 3.58 -0.59 -5.12
C GLU A 100 5.03 -0.88 -5.47
N PHE A 101 5.76 0.13 -5.88
CA PHE A 101 7.21 0.10 -6.03
C PHE A 101 7.81 0.68 -4.75
N ILE A 102 8.60 -0.11 -4.02
CA ILE A 102 9.13 0.32 -2.72
C ILE A 102 10.64 0.17 -2.61
N ARG A 103 11.23 1.05 -1.79
CA ARG A 103 12.58 0.92 -1.27
C ARG A 103 12.53 0.98 0.24
N VAL A 104 12.99 -0.05 0.92
CA VAL A 104 13.23 -0.01 2.37
C VAL A 104 14.53 0.78 2.59
N VAL A 105 14.40 1.98 3.16
CA VAL A 105 15.54 2.86 3.45
C VAL A 105 16.26 2.41 4.72
N ASN A 106 15.48 2.04 5.74
CA ASN A 106 15.90 1.44 7.00
C ASN A 106 14.69 0.72 7.63
N PRO A 107 14.84 -0.02 8.75
CA PRO A 107 13.75 -0.81 9.34
C PRO A 107 12.51 -0.01 9.78
N SER A 108 12.57 1.32 9.80
CA SER A 108 11.47 2.22 10.18
C SER A 108 11.06 3.20 9.08
N THR A 109 11.63 3.06 7.85
CA THR A 109 11.36 4.02 6.77
C THR A 109 11.34 3.32 5.41
N ILE A 110 10.22 3.46 4.70
CA ILE A 110 10.03 2.98 3.33
C ILE A 110 9.77 4.18 2.42
N LYS A 111 10.37 4.22 1.24
CA LYS A 111 10.00 5.11 0.16
C LYS A 111 9.10 4.35 -0.81
N MET A 112 8.00 4.97 -1.26
CA MET A 112 6.98 4.32 -2.07
C MET A 112 6.53 5.18 -3.25
N ARG A 113 6.33 4.53 -4.40
CA ARG A 113 5.54 5.01 -5.53
C ARG A 113 4.47 3.98 -5.83
N VAL A 114 3.29 4.40 -6.29
CA VAL A 114 2.14 3.52 -6.43
C VAL A 114 1.41 3.74 -7.75
N TRP A 115 1.11 2.64 -8.41
CA TRP A 115 0.16 2.57 -9.52
C TRP A 115 -1.13 1.94 -9.02
N GLU A 116 -2.20 2.71 -9.00
CA GLU A 116 -3.51 2.23 -8.56
C GLU A 116 -4.32 1.68 -9.74
N ARG A 117 -4.90 0.52 -9.53
CA ARG A 117 -5.74 -0.18 -10.51
C ARG A 117 -6.85 0.71 -11.04
N GLY A 118 -6.79 1.01 -12.35
CA GLY A 118 -7.77 1.85 -13.04
C GLY A 118 -7.58 3.36 -12.87
N SER A 119 -6.66 3.83 -12.02
CA SER A 119 -6.40 5.26 -11.76
C SER A 119 -5.05 5.74 -12.28
N GLY A 120 -4.04 4.85 -12.35
CA GLY A 120 -2.69 5.21 -12.75
C GLY A 120 -1.77 5.53 -11.59
N GLU A 121 -0.65 6.22 -11.85
CA GLU A 121 0.25 6.67 -10.78
C GLU A 121 -0.43 7.77 -9.95
N ILE A 122 -0.50 7.55 -8.62
CA ILE A 122 -1.09 8.50 -7.68
C ILE A 122 -0.06 8.94 -6.64
N MET A 123 -0.34 10.09 -6.01
CA MET A 123 0.60 10.74 -5.09
C MET A 123 0.80 9.98 -3.78
N ALA A 124 -0.23 9.28 -3.30
CA ALA A 124 -0.19 8.44 -2.10
C ALA A 124 -1.39 7.48 -2.09
N SER A 125 -1.22 6.31 -1.45
CA SER A 125 -2.29 5.34 -1.19
C SER A 125 -2.19 4.85 0.25
N GLY A 126 -3.29 4.91 0.99
CA GLY A 126 -3.34 4.43 2.37
C GLY A 126 -3.24 2.91 2.46
N THR A 127 -4.01 2.19 1.63
CA THR A 127 -3.96 0.71 1.52
C THR A 127 -2.63 0.25 0.96
N GLY A 128 -2.09 0.93 -0.05
CA GLY A 128 -0.76 0.67 -0.59
C GLY A 128 0.36 0.84 0.45
N ALA A 129 0.28 1.88 1.30
CA ALA A 129 1.24 2.05 2.40
C ALA A 129 1.16 0.91 3.42
N CYS A 130 -0.05 0.46 3.76
CA CYS A 130 -0.26 -0.71 4.62
C CYS A 130 0.33 -1.98 4.00
N ALA A 131 0.07 -2.23 2.72
CA ALA A 131 0.60 -3.37 1.98
C ALA A 131 2.13 -3.34 1.91
N ALA A 132 2.72 -2.17 1.67
CA ALA A 132 4.18 -1.98 1.64
C ALA A 132 4.84 -2.38 2.97
N VAL A 133 4.26 -1.97 4.10
CA VAL A 133 4.80 -2.31 5.44
C VAL A 133 4.61 -3.79 5.74
N VAL A 134 3.45 -4.38 5.45
CA VAL A 134 3.21 -5.81 5.61
C VAL A 134 4.19 -6.64 4.78
N ALA A 135 4.42 -6.26 3.51
CA ALA A 135 5.39 -6.91 2.64
C ALA A 135 6.82 -6.80 3.20
N ALA A 136 7.22 -5.61 3.66
CA ALA A 136 8.55 -5.41 4.25
C ALA A 136 8.76 -6.24 5.53
N VAL A 137 7.73 -6.37 6.37
CA VAL A 137 7.76 -7.25 7.56
C VAL A 137 7.84 -8.72 7.16
N ALA A 138 7.03 -9.16 6.16
CA ALA A 138 7.04 -10.54 5.67
C ALA A 138 8.42 -10.95 5.11
N ASN A 139 9.18 -9.99 4.57
CA ASN A 139 10.54 -10.19 4.05
C ASN A 139 11.63 -9.93 5.10
N GLY A 140 11.28 -9.70 6.37
CA GLY A 140 12.25 -9.49 7.45
C GLY A 140 13.02 -8.16 7.40
N MET A 141 12.54 -7.19 6.61
CA MET A 141 13.18 -5.88 6.43
C MET A 141 12.69 -4.84 7.44
N CYS A 142 11.49 -5.03 7.99
CA CYS A 142 10.91 -4.21 9.06
C CYS A 142 10.42 -5.11 10.19
N GLU A 143 10.24 -4.54 11.38
CA GLU A 143 9.75 -5.27 12.56
C GLU A 143 8.23 -5.11 12.71
N LYS A 144 7.54 -6.23 12.99
CA LYS A 144 6.12 -6.21 13.35
C LYS A 144 5.91 -5.47 14.69
N GLY A 145 4.84 -4.70 14.79
CA GLY A 145 4.50 -3.92 15.97
C GLY A 145 5.29 -2.61 16.14
N ARG A 146 6.11 -2.24 15.15
CA ARG A 146 6.82 -0.97 15.11
C ARG A 146 6.19 -0.02 14.11
N ASP A 147 6.25 1.27 14.42
CA ASP A 147 5.84 2.32 13.49
C ASP A 147 6.85 2.41 12.33
N VAL A 148 6.34 2.35 11.12
CA VAL A 148 7.11 2.51 9.88
C VAL A 148 6.57 3.70 9.12
N THR A 149 7.44 4.67 8.83
CA THR A 149 7.11 5.82 7.98
C THR A 149 7.20 5.43 6.52
N VAL A 150 6.09 5.54 5.79
CA VAL A 150 6.03 5.38 4.34
C VAL A 150 6.02 6.74 3.69
N ARG A 151 7.10 7.05 2.96
CA ARG A 151 7.27 8.31 2.23
C ARG A 151 6.76 8.16 0.81
N ALA A 152 5.68 8.86 0.50
CA ALA A 152 5.10 8.95 -0.83
C ALA A 152 5.19 10.40 -1.35
N ALA A 153 4.96 10.59 -2.65
CA ALA A 153 5.01 11.93 -3.26
C ALA A 153 3.99 12.90 -2.64
N GLY A 154 2.84 12.39 -2.17
CA GLY A 154 1.78 13.19 -1.53
C GLY A 154 2.00 13.46 -0.04
N GLY A 155 3.02 12.88 0.59
CA GLY A 155 3.34 13.07 2.01
C GLY A 155 3.69 11.77 2.72
N ASP A 156 4.01 11.89 3.99
CA ASP A 156 4.39 10.76 4.84
C ASP A 156 3.17 10.16 5.53
N LEU A 157 3.12 8.82 5.55
CA LEU A 157 2.13 8.03 6.28
C LEU A 157 2.86 7.16 7.31
N VAL A 158 2.30 7.02 8.49
CA VAL A 158 2.84 6.13 9.52
C VAL A 158 1.95 4.90 9.64
N VAL A 159 2.54 3.73 9.44
CA VAL A 159 1.84 2.44 9.51
C VAL A 159 2.43 1.60 10.64
N ASN A 160 1.53 1.02 11.46
CA ASN A 160 1.90 0.01 12.45
C ASN A 160 1.14 -1.28 12.12
N TYR A 161 1.89 -2.37 11.90
CA TYR A 161 1.34 -3.68 11.57
C TYR A 161 1.57 -4.67 12.73
N THR A 162 0.48 -5.23 13.23
CA THR A 162 0.47 -6.27 14.27
C THR A 162 -0.28 -7.51 13.77
N ASP A 163 -0.31 -8.59 14.56
CA ASP A 163 -1.11 -9.78 14.26
C ASP A 163 -2.62 -9.52 14.35
N GLU A 164 -3.01 -8.49 15.10
CA GLU A 164 -4.42 -8.16 15.32
C GLU A 164 -4.97 -7.21 14.28
N LYS A 165 -4.19 -6.20 13.89
CA LYS A 165 -4.62 -5.13 13.00
C LYS A 165 -3.46 -4.35 12.38
N ILE A 166 -3.82 -3.55 11.38
CA ILE A 166 -2.97 -2.49 10.84
C ILE A 166 -3.56 -1.15 11.24
N THR A 167 -2.74 -0.21 11.70
CA THR A 167 -3.14 1.18 11.86
C THR A 167 -2.38 2.07 10.90
N LEU A 168 -3.08 3.05 10.33
CA LEU A 168 -2.53 4.06 9.43
C LEU A 168 -2.76 5.44 10.03
N THR A 169 -1.69 6.21 10.20
CA THR A 169 -1.74 7.60 10.65
C THR A 169 -1.27 8.52 9.53
N GLY A 170 -2.06 9.54 9.23
CA GLY A 170 -1.74 10.56 8.23
C GLY A 170 -2.26 11.93 8.66
N ASP A 171 -1.71 12.97 8.03
CA ASP A 171 -2.12 14.35 8.22
C ASP A 171 -3.52 14.62 7.67
N ALA A 172 -4.20 15.59 8.27
CA ALA A 172 -5.47 16.10 7.79
C ALA A 172 -5.43 17.63 7.73
N LYS A 173 -5.67 18.20 6.54
CA LYS A 173 -5.69 19.64 6.33
C LYS A 173 -6.99 20.05 5.66
N LEU A 174 -7.67 21.07 6.23
CA LEU A 174 -8.83 21.68 5.58
C LEU A 174 -8.33 22.52 4.39
N VAL A 175 -8.76 22.16 3.18
CA VAL A 175 -8.38 22.83 1.93
C VAL A 175 -9.40 23.91 1.56
N TYR A 176 -10.71 23.60 1.67
CA TYR A 176 -11.80 24.56 1.43
C TYR A 176 -13.06 24.09 2.15
N THR A 177 -14.01 25.03 2.28
CA THR A 177 -15.40 24.76 2.67
C THR A 177 -16.32 25.20 1.54
N GLY A 178 -17.43 24.47 1.33
CA GLY A 178 -18.38 24.78 0.28
C GLY A 178 -19.77 24.21 0.59
N GLU A 179 -20.79 24.71 -0.12
CA GLU A 179 -22.17 24.23 -0.08
C GLU A 179 -22.47 23.54 -1.41
N ALA A 180 -22.97 22.31 -1.35
CA ALA A 180 -23.41 21.57 -2.53
C ALA A 180 -24.85 21.93 -2.85
N LEU A 181 -25.10 22.39 -4.08
CA LEU A 181 -26.46 22.62 -4.60
C LEU A 181 -26.91 21.36 -5.33
N TYR A 182 -28.02 20.76 -4.91
CA TYR A 182 -28.66 19.58 -5.51
C TYR A 182 -29.80 20.00 -6.44
#